data_459ff21de8ead9c938d3738a1a72e981
#
_entry.id   459ff21de8ead9c938d3738a1a72e981
#
_cell.length_a   1.000
_cell.length_b   1.000
_cell.length_c   1.000
_cell.angle_alpha   90.00
_cell.angle_beta   90.00
_cell.angle_gamma   90.00
#
_symmetry.space_group_name_H-M   'P 1'
#
loop_
_entity.id
_entity.type
_entity.pdbx_description
1 polymer ?
#
loop_
_entity_poly.entity_id
_entity_poly.type
_entity_poly.pdbx_seq_one_letter_code
_entity_poly.pdbx_strand_id
1 'polypeptide(L)'
;PVQNVGAYGVEIADVLTEVELYRRDTGVREWVRSADLELSYRYSNLKFTNKAVVLGIRLRLRNDGLSAPLRFGELARVLNVSVNEIEARRLATTVRAEVLRLRKKKGMVYNPDDHDTWSAGSFFTNPIVSPEVVQHVRTVVEKLHGADDAAAMPCFDASGGRKKLSAAWLIERAGYPKGYPEDGPARLSTKHTLALTNRGSATTEDLVELARTVRNGVEKTFGVSLAPEPVWVGVSL
;
A
#
# COMPACT_ATOMS: atom_id res chain seq x y z
N PRO A 1 -4.98 12.29 -4.50
CA PRO A 1 -6.37 11.87 -4.66
C PRO A 1 -6.56 10.83 -5.78
N VAL A 2 -5.71 10.87 -6.86
CA VAL A 2 -5.90 10.02 -8.05
C VAL A 2 -6.07 8.53 -7.74
N GLN A 3 -5.32 7.99 -6.79
CA GLN A 3 -5.47 6.60 -6.36
C GLN A 3 -5.93 6.46 -4.90
N ASN A 4 -6.59 7.47 -4.34
CA ASN A 4 -7.09 7.43 -2.96
C ASN A 4 -6.04 6.86 -1.99
N VAL A 5 -4.87 7.51 -1.92
CA VAL A 5 -3.77 7.05 -1.07
C VAL A 5 -4.21 6.95 0.39
N GLY A 6 -3.80 5.88 1.05
CA GLY A 6 -4.12 5.64 2.46
C GLY A 6 -2.98 4.95 3.20
N ALA A 7 -2.83 5.30 4.48
CA ALA A 7 -1.89 4.68 5.39
C ALA A 7 -2.37 4.84 6.85
N TYR A 8 -1.96 3.91 7.70
CA TYR A 8 -2.24 3.97 9.14
C TYR A 8 -3.73 4.11 9.50
N GLY A 9 -4.60 3.52 8.68
CA GLY A 9 -6.05 3.47 8.92
C GLY A 9 -6.82 4.69 8.47
N VAL A 10 -6.20 5.61 7.69
CA VAL A 10 -6.88 6.76 7.06
C VAL A 10 -6.57 6.79 5.57
N GLU A 11 -7.50 7.32 4.77
CA GLU A 11 -7.37 7.54 3.34
C GLU A 11 -7.61 9.01 3.01
N ILE A 12 -7.13 9.46 1.85
CA ILE A 12 -7.35 10.85 1.42
C ILE A 12 -8.84 11.15 1.28
N ALA A 13 -9.67 10.18 0.91
CA ALA A 13 -11.12 10.29 0.81
C ALA A 13 -11.78 10.73 2.13
N ASP A 14 -11.19 10.39 3.29
CA ASP A 14 -11.74 10.74 4.60
C ASP A 14 -11.77 12.26 4.86
N VAL A 15 -10.90 13.01 4.19
CA VAL A 15 -10.69 14.44 4.42
C VAL A 15 -10.80 15.30 3.17
N LEU A 16 -10.78 14.69 1.97
CA LEU A 16 -10.87 15.41 0.69
C LEU A 16 -12.27 15.96 0.48
N THR A 17 -12.37 17.25 0.16
CA THR A 17 -13.65 17.90 -0.19
C THR A 17 -13.74 18.19 -1.68
N GLU A 18 -12.68 18.73 -2.26
CA GLU A 18 -12.63 19.12 -3.67
C GLU A 18 -11.23 18.94 -4.23
N VAL A 19 -11.17 18.78 -5.55
CA VAL A 19 -9.95 18.70 -6.35
C VAL A 19 -10.01 19.71 -7.49
N GLU A 20 -8.97 20.52 -7.66
CA GLU A 20 -8.83 21.37 -8.85
C GLU A 20 -8.22 20.55 -9.97
N LEU A 21 -8.94 20.46 -11.08
CA LEU A 21 -8.52 19.73 -12.27
C LEU A 21 -8.27 20.68 -13.44
N TYR A 22 -7.22 20.40 -14.19
CA TYR A 22 -7.07 20.87 -15.57
C TYR A 22 -7.52 19.76 -16.50
N ARG A 23 -8.64 19.97 -17.21
CA ARG A 23 -9.15 19.03 -18.19
C ARG A 23 -8.31 19.09 -19.46
N ARG A 24 -7.76 17.96 -19.86
CA ARG A 24 -6.85 17.92 -21.01
C ARG A 24 -7.55 17.98 -22.36
N ASP A 25 -8.81 17.56 -22.41
CA ASP A 25 -9.66 17.58 -23.60
C ASP A 25 -10.23 18.97 -23.92
N THR A 26 -10.59 19.74 -22.89
CA THR A 26 -11.24 21.06 -23.03
C THR A 26 -10.32 22.24 -22.69
N GLY A 27 -9.18 22.02 -22.03
CA GLY A 27 -8.30 23.07 -21.50
C GLY A 27 -8.89 23.84 -20.30
N VAL A 28 -10.02 23.39 -19.75
CA VAL A 28 -10.71 24.08 -18.66
C VAL A 28 -10.11 23.72 -17.30
N ARG A 29 -9.99 24.73 -16.40
CA ARG A 29 -9.72 24.54 -14.98
C ARG A 29 -11.02 24.60 -14.20
N GLU A 30 -11.25 23.60 -13.37
CA GLU A 30 -12.46 23.50 -12.54
C GLU A 30 -12.22 22.82 -11.20
N TRP A 31 -13.03 23.17 -10.20
CA TRP A 31 -13.09 22.45 -8.94
C TRP A 31 -14.17 21.38 -8.99
N VAL A 32 -13.79 20.13 -8.71
CA VAL A 32 -14.68 18.96 -8.72
C VAL A 32 -14.78 18.42 -7.29
N ARG A 33 -15.98 18.09 -6.84
CA ARG A 33 -16.21 17.53 -5.51
C ARG A 33 -15.61 16.13 -5.40
N SER A 34 -15.14 15.78 -4.22
CA SER A 34 -14.60 14.44 -3.94
C SER A 34 -15.60 13.32 -4.23
N ALA A 35 -16.89 13.56 -4.01
CA ALA A 35 -17.97 12.61 -4.31
C ALA A 35 -18.06 12.23 -5.81
N ASP A 36 -17.66 13.13 -6.71
CA ASP A 36 -17.70 12.93 -8.16
C ASP A 36 -16.45 12.18 -8.69
N LEU A 37 -15.50 11.82 -7.81
CA LEU A 37 -14.26 11.10 -8.15
C LEU A 37 -14.35 9.58 -7.99
N GLU A 38 -15.47 9.04 -7.52
CA GLU A 38 -15.68 7.59 -7.31
C GLU A 38 -14.55 6.93 -6.48
N LEU A 39 -14.12 7.61 -5.41
CA LEU A 39 -13.00 7.18 -4.59
C LEU A 39 -13.30 5.82 -3.92
N SER A 40 -12.38 4.88 -4.10
CA SER A 40 -12.41 3.57 -3.44
C SER A 40 -10.98 3.08 -3.15
N TYR A 41 -10.80 1.85 -2.70
CA TYR A 41 -9.48 1.33 -2.35
C TYR A 41 -8.49 1.43 -3.53
N ARG A 42 -7.50 2.32 -3.39
CA ARG A 42 -6.47 2.62 -4.41
C ARG A 42 -7.04 2.98 -5.79
N TYR A 43 -8.20 3.64 -5.80
CA TYR A 43 -8.91 3.97 -7.04
C TYR A 43 -9.58 5.36 -6.98
N SER A 44 -9.66 5.98 -8.14
CA SER A 44 -10.60 7.03 -8.53
C SER A 44 -10.88 6.91 -10.02
N ASN A 45 -11.93 7.58 -10.51
CA ASN A 45 -12.24 7.63 -11.94
C ASN A 45 -11.23 8.42 -12.80
N LEU A 46 -10.21 9.01 -12.17
CA LEU A 46 -9.06 9.61 -12.85
C LEU A 46 -7.91 8.61 -13.06
N LYS A 47 -7.87 7.53 -12.27
CA LYS A 47 -6.78 6.56 -12.34
C LYS A 47 -6.80 5.81 -13.67
N PHE A 48 -5.62 5.55 -14.23
CA PHE A 48 -5.43 4.91 -15.54
C PHE A 48 -6.05 5.70 -16.71
N THR A 49 -6.25 7.01 -16.54
CA THR A 49 -6.73 7.90 -17.59
C THR A 49 -5.79 9.08 -17.82
N ASN A 50 -5.92 9.70 -18.99
CA ASN A 50 -5.25 10.96 -19.33
C ASN A 50 -6.21 12.15 -19.34
N LYS A 51 -7.39 12.04 -18.70
CA LYS A 51 -8.46 13.03 -18.78
C LYS A 51 -8.11 14.37 -18.15
N ALA A 52 -7.36 14.34 -17.05
CA ALA A 52 -7.08 15.56 -16.32
C ALA A 52 -5.71 15.52 -15.58
N VAL A 53 -5.23 16.71 -15.21
CA VAL A 53 -4.12 16.91 -14.29
C VAL A 53 -4.68 17.52 -13.00
N VAL A 54 -4.31 16.96 -11.85
CA VAL A 54 -4.65 17.51 -10.53
C VAL A 54 -3.73 18.70 -10.25
N LEU A 55 -4.30 19.90 -10.09
CA LEU A 55 -3.58 21.13 -9.78
C LEU A 55 -3.59 21.48 -8.32
N GLY A 56 -4.70 21.17 -7.61
CA GLY A 56 -4.88 21.50 -6.21
C GLY A 56 -5.88 20.59 -5.50
N ILE A 57 -5.87 20.63 -4.19
CA ILE A 57 -6.83 19.88 -3.35
C ILE A 57 -7.34 20.76 -2.21
N ARG A 58 -8.57 20.53 -1.78
CA ARG A 58 -9.14 21.10 -0.55
C ARG A 58 -9.41 19.98 0.43
N LEU A 59 -8.91 20.15 1.65
CA LEU A 59 -9.07 19.19 2.73
C LEU A 59 -9.89 19.80 3.87
N ARG A 60 -10.79 19.00 4.42
CA ARG A 60 -11.49 19.34 5.66
C ARG A 60 -10.76 18.68 6.83
N LEU A 61 -10.03 19.45 7.57
CA LEU A 61 -9.29 18.99 8.73
C LEU A 61 -10.02 19.36 10.03
N ARG A 62 -9.81 18.55 11.06
CA ARG A 62 -10.29 18.88 12.41
C ARG A 62 -9.34 19.89 13.05
N ASN A 63 -9.88 20.76 13.89
CA ASN A 63 -9.11 21.78 14.62
C ASN A 63 -9.10 21.54 16.14
N ASP A 64 -9.54 20.35 16.60
CA ASP A 64 -9.58 19.99 18.03
C ASP A 64 -8.24 19.44 18.55
N GLY A 65 -7.19 19.43 17.74
CA GLY A 65 -5.86 18.94 18.08
C GLY A 65 -5.76 17.42 18.24
N LEU A 66 -6.83 16.68 17.97
CA LEU A 66 -6.87 15.23 18.08
C LEU A 66 -6.79 14.54 16.71
N SER A 67 -6.28 13.31 16.70
CA SER A 67 -6.24 12.44 15.52
C SER A 67 -7.64 12.00 15.07
N ALA A 68 -7.72 11.39 13.87
CA ALA A 68 -8.81 10.48 13.56
C ALA A 68 -8.80 9.28 14.53
N PRO A 69 -9.90 8.49 14.60
CA PRO A 69 -9.91 7.25 15.36
C PRO A 69 -8.77 6.29 14.95
N LEU A 70 -8.13 5.67 15.92
CA LEU A 70 -6.92 4.85 15.73
C LEU A 70 -7.30 3.41 15.38
N ARG A 71 -7.72 3.18 14.15
CA ARG A 71 -8.19 1.87 13.65
C ARG A 71 -7.08 0.96 13.11
N PHE A 72 -5.85 1.46 12.97
CA PHE A 72 -4.72 0.66 12.47
C PHE A 72 -4.00 -0.03 13.64
N GLY A 73 -4.07 -1.37 13.68
CA GLY A 73 -3.68 -2.17 14.85
C GLY A 73 -2.24 -1.95 15.35
N GLU A 74 -1.25 -1.75 14.47
CA GLU A 74 0.13 -1.48 14.88
C GLU A 74 0.24 -0.10 15.57
N LEU A 75 -0.40 0.93 15.02
CA LEU A 75 -0.41 2.27 15.58
C LEU A 75 -1.22 2.34 16.88
N ALA A 76 -2.38 1.68 16.92
CA ALA A 76 -3.21 1.57 18.11
C ALA A 76 -2.44 0.92 19.28
N ARG A 77 -1.73 -0.17 19.00
CA ARG A 77 -0.93 -0.88 20.01
C ARG A 77 0.17 -0.01 20.61
N VAL A 78 0.94 0.71 19.79
CA VAL A 78 2.03 1.57 20.29
C VAL A 78 1.52 2.80 21.04
N LEU A 79 0.26 3.18 20.82
CA LEU A 79 -0.40 4.28 21.50
C LEU A 79 -1.30 3.81 22.67
N ASN A 80 -1.17 2.55 23.06
CA ASN A 80 -1.92 1.92 24.15
C ASN A 80 -3.44 2.09 24.00
N VAL A 81 -3.94 1.85 22.79
CA VAL A 81 -5.37 1.80 22.49
C VAL A 81 -5.83 0.37 22.42
N SER A 82 -6.84 0.03 23.20
CA SER A 82 -7.46 -1.30 23.20
C SER A 82 -8.21 -1.57 21.89
N VAL A 83 -8.27 -2.85 21.48
CA VAL A 83 -9.03 -3.30 20.29
C VAL A 83 -10.51 -2.94 20.39
N ASN A 84 -11.05 -2.80 21.62
CA ASN A 84 -12.45 -2.45 21.87
C ASN A 84 -12.70 -0.93 21.83
N GLU A 85 -11.65 -0.11 21.81
CA GLU A 85 -11.74 1.36 21.78
C GLU A 85 -11.69 1.88 20.35
N ILE A 86 -12.62 1.46 19.49
CA ILE A 86 -12.64 1.75 18.05
C ILE A 86 -12.70 3.24 17.71
N GLU A 87 -13.17 4.09 18.62
CA GLU A 87 -13.24 5.54 18.47
C GLU A 87 -12.15 6.27 19.29
N ALA A 88 -11.18 5.53 19.82
CA ALA A 88 -10.08 6.13 20.57
C ALA A 88 -9.23 7.07 19.70
N ARG A 89 -8.96 8.23 20.26
CA ARG A 89 -8.19 9.30 19.62
C ARG A 89 -7.07 9.76 20.56
N ARG A 90 -5.98 10.28 20.00
CA ARG A 90 -4.85 10.83 20.76
C ARG A 90 -4.46 12.19 20.18
N LEU A 91 -3.63 12.94 20.88
CA LEU A 91 -3.08 14.18 20.35
C LEU A 91 -2.45 13.96 18.98
N ALA A 92 -2.80 14.78 18.01
CA ALA A 92 -2.32 14.64 16.62
C ALA A 92 -0.79 14.69 16.51
N THR A 93 -0.15 15.50 17.38
CA THR A 93 1.32 15.58 17.47
C THR A 93 1.95 14.26 17.91
N THR A 94 1.36 13.59 18.93
CA THR A 94 1.80 12.28 19.40
C THR A 94 1.62 11.22 18.32
N VAL A 95 0.46 11.18 17.66
CA VAL A 95 0.19 10.25 16.58
C VAL A 95 1.17 10.46 15.42
N ARG A 96 1.43 11.71 15.03
CA ARG A 96 2.41 12.03 13.99
C ARG A 96 3.82 11.52 14.35
N ALA A 97 4.26 11.71 15.57
CA ALA A 97 5.57 11.25 16.03
C ALA A 97 5.68 9.73 15.92
N GLU A 98 4.67 9.00 16.38
CA GLU A 98 4.64 7.54 16.30
C GLU A 98 4.56 7.01 14.85
N VAL A 99 3.76 7.64 13.98
CA VAL A 99 3.72 7.31 12.56
C VAL A 99 5.11 7.47 11.93
N LEU A 100 5.80 8.57 12.19
CA LEU A 100 7.16 8.80 11.68
C LEU A 100 8.15 7.76 12.23
N ARG A 101 8.05 7.38 13.51
CA ARG A 101 8.88 6.34 14.10
C ARG A 101 8.64 4.98 13.44
N LEU A 102 7.38 4.58 13.25
CA LEU A 102 7.02 3.34 12.55
C LEU A 102 7.47 3.35 11.09
N ARG A 103 7.33 4.47 10.40
CA ARG A 103 7.81 4.62 9.03
C ARG A 103 9.32 4.51 8.93
N LYS A 104 10.07 5.15 9.84
CA LYS A 104 11.54 5.02 9.95
C LYS A 104 11.96 3.55 10.11
N LYS A 105 11.30 2.83 11.03
CA LYS A 105 11.58 1.40 11.28
C LYS A 105 11.38 0.53 10.02
N LYS A 106 10.46 0.90 9.15
CA LYS A 106 10.15 0.20 7.89
C LYS A 106 10.97 0.71 6.69
N GLY A 107 11.91 1.61 6.87
CA GLY A 107 12.65 2.22 5.75
C GLY A 107 11.80 3.15 4.88
N MET A 108 10.67 3.66 5.40
CA MET A 108 9.71 4.51 4.67
C MET A 108 9.93 6.02 4.93
N VAL A 109 11.06 6.38 5.50
CA VAL A 109 11.54 7.77 5.63
C VAL A 109 12.92 7.82 5.01
N TYR A 110 13.09 8.65 3.99
CA TYR A 110 14.33 8.73 3.23
C TYR A 110 15.54 9.06 4.11
N ASN A 111 16.61 8.30 3.93
CA ASN A 111 17.93 8.52 4.49
C ASN A 111 18.97 8.17 3.42
N PRO A 112 19.84 9.11 2.99
CA PRO A 112 20.82 8.85 1.95
C PRO A 112 21.84 7.76 2.30
N ASP A 113 22.08 7.51 3.58
CA ASP A 113 23.02 6.50 4.05
C ASP A 113 22.40 5.09 4.23
N ASP A 114 21.11 4.94 3.91
CA ASP A 114 20.35 3.70 4.10
C ASP A 114 19.58 3.34 2.83
N HIS A 115 20.13 2.44 2.02
CA HIS A 115 19.51 1.99 0.78
C HIS A 115 18.14 1.31 0.98
N ASP A 116 17.79 0.83 2.18
CA ASP A 116 16.45 0.35 2.44
C ASP A 116 15.37 1.45 2.35
N THR A 117 15.78 2.70 2.35
CA THR A 117 14.89 3.86 2.17
C THR A 117 14.78 4.35 0.72
N TRP A 118 15.60 3.79 -0.19
CA TRP A 118 15.64 4.18 -1.60
C TRP A 118 14.60 3.39 -2.40
N SER A 119 13.34 3.66 -2.14
CA SER A 119 12.19 2.98 -2.74
C SER A 119 11.05 3.94 -3.03
N ALA A 120 10.13 3.52 -3.89
CA ALA A 120 8.86 4.22 -4.13
C ALA A 120 7.76 3.88 -3.09
N GLY A 121 8.13 3.32 -1.93
CA GLY A 121 7.20 2.82 -0.93
C GLY A 121 6.75 1.38 -1.21
N SER A 122 5.55 1.00 -0.75
CA SER A 122 4.99 -0.32 -1.06
C SER A 122 4.74 -0.44 -2.56
N PHE A 123 5.36 -1.43 -3.19
CA PHE A 123 5.34 -1.60 -4.64
C PHE A 123 4.08 -2.32 -5.14
N PHE A 124 3.59 -3.29 -4.38
CA PHE A 124 2.37 -4.01 -4.71
C PHE A 124 1.23 -3.66 -3.75
N THR A 125 0.02 -3.57 -4.31
CA THR A 125 -1.20 -3.43 -3.52
C THR A 125 -1.61 -4.77 -2.92
N ASN A 126 -2.34 -4.73 -1.80
CA ASN A 126 -2.96 -5.92 -1.23
C ASN A 126 -4.05 -6.44 -2.18
N PRO A 127 -3.97 -7.68 -2.68
CA PRO A 127 -4.94 -8.20 -3.63
C PRO A 127 -6.30 -8.42 -2.99
N ILE A 128 -7.36 -8.05 -3.72
CA ILE A 128 -8.76 -8.31 -3.35
C ILE A 128 -9.25 -9.48 -4.20
N VAL A 129 -9.59 -10.58 -3.54
CA VAL A 129 -9.90 -11.87 -4.17
C VAL A 129 -11.25 -12.41 -3.70
N SER A 130 -11.77 -13.44 -4.37
CA SER A 130 -12.96 -14.15 -3.93
C SER A 130 -12.68 -15.09 -2.74
N PRO A 131 -13.69 -15.50 -1.96
CA PRO A 131 -13.52 -16.46 -0.88
C PRO A 131 -12.93 -17.81 -1.31
N GLU A 132 -13.23 -18.25 -2.54
CA GLU A 132 -12.69 -19.49 -3.12
C GLU A 132 -11.17 -19.41 -3.30
N VAL A 133 -10.67 -18.26 -3.80
CA VAL A 133 -9.23 -18.01 -3.92
C VAL A 133 -8.56 -17.99 -2.54
N VAL A 134 -9.20 -17.41 -1.52
CA VAL A 134 -8.69 -17.47 -0.12
C VAL A 134 -8.52 -18.91 0.34
N GLN A 135 -9.52 -19.74 0.11
CA GLN A 135 -9.47 -21.15 0.52
C GLN A 135 -8.37 -21.91 -0.25
N HIS A 136 -8.23 -21.66 -1.55
CA HIS A 136 -7.14 -22.21 -2.35
C HIS A 136 -5.76 -21.82 -1.78
N VAL A 137 -5.54 -20.53 -1.53
CA VAL A 137 -4.28 -20.03 -0.94
C VAL A 137 -4.01 -20.70 0.41
N ARG A 138 -5.00 -20.83 1.29
CA ARG A 138 -4.85 -21.53 2.58
C ARG A 138 -4.40 -22.97 2.42
N THR A 139 -5.03 -23.70 1.50
CA THR A 139 -4.65 -25.09 1.22
C THR A 139 -3.22 -25.22 0.70
N VAL A 140 -2.79 -24.30 -0.19
CA VAL A 140 -1.41 -24.28 -0.68
C VAL A 140 -0.43 -23.95 0.45
N VAL A 141 -0.74 -22.97 1.30
CA VAL A 141 0.10 -22.60 2.44
C VAL A 141 0.20 -23.74 3.45
N GLU A 142 -0.92 -24.38 3.78
CA GLU A 142 -0.93 -25.52 4.70
C GLU A 142 0.01 -26.64 4.21
N LYS A 143 -0.03 -26.91 2.91
CA LYS A 143 0.83 -27.92 2.26
C LYS A 143 2.30 -27.54 2.27
N LEU A 144 2.64 -26.27 2.08
CA LEU A 144 4.03 -25.80 1.95
C LEU A 144 4.67 -25.39 3.27
N HIS A 145 3.89 -24.86 4.21
CA HIS A 145 4.38 -24.19 5.42
C HIS A 145 3.71 -24.72 6.71
N GLY A 146 2.70 -25.56 6.59
CA GLY A 146 1.98 -26.16 7.72
C GLY A 146 0.71 -25.42 8.15
N ALA A 147 -0.08 -26.08 9.00
CA ALA A 147 -1.40 -25.61 9.43
C ALA A 147 -1.36 -24.30 10.22
N ASP A 148 -0.33 -24.08 11.04
CA ASP A 148 -0.18 -22.86 11.84
C ASP A 148 -0.02 -21.62 10.96
N ASP A 149 0.79 -21.71 9.90
CA ASP A 149 0.96 -20.64 8.92
C ASP A 149 -0.34 -20.38 8.15
N ALA A 150 -1.05 -21.42 7.74
CA ALA A 150 -2.35 -21.29 7.07
C ALA A 150 -3.40 -20.62 7.97
N ALA A 151 -3.40 -20.93 9.26
CA ALA A 151 -4.28 -20.31 10.25
C ALA A 151 -3.91 -18.83 10.50
N ALA A 152 -2.62 -18.51 10.50
CA ALA A 152 -2.09 -17.15 10.72
C ALA A 152 -2.19 -16.25 9.47
N MET A 153 -2.69 -16.74 8.33
CA MET A 153 -2.78 -15.97 7.07
C MET A 153 -3.63 -14.70 7.26
N PRO A 154 -3.05 -13.50 7.05
CA PRO A 154 -3.80 -12.25 7.17
C PRO A 154 -4.88 -12.15 6.08
N CYS A 155 -6.13 -12.06 6.49
CA CYS A 155 -7.28 -12.00 5.60
C CYS A 155 -8.30 -11.01 6.19
N PHE A 156 -8.70 -10.00 5.42
CA PHE A 156 -9.59 -8.93 5.86
C PHE A 156 -10.80 -8.85 4.93
N ASP A 157 -11.93 -8.38 5.45
CA ASP A 157 -13.11 -8.15 4.64
C ASP A 157 -12.89 -7.00 3.64
N ALA A 158 -13.48 -7.15 2.46
CA ALA A 158 -13.51 -6.15 1.40
C ALA A 158 -14.93 -6.04 0.85
N SER A 159 -15.19 -4.98 0.07
CA SER A 159 -16.52 -4.74 -0.52
C SER A 159 -16.97 -5.89 -1.42
N GLY A 160 -18.29 -6.09 -1.50
CA GLY A 160 -18.90 -7.10 -2.37
C GLY A 160 -18.62 -8.55 -1.96
N GLY A 161 -18.47 -8.83 -0.65
CA GLY A 161 -18.20 -10.18 -0.14
C GLY A 161 -16.82 -10.72 -0.44
N ARG A 162 -15.94 -9.91 -1.02
CA ARG A 162 -14.56 -10.27 -1.33
C ARG A 162 -13.67 -10.19 -0.09
N LYS A 163 -12.45 -10.66 -0.22
CA LYS A 163 -11.43 -10.67 0.85
C LYS A 163 -10.15 -9.98 0.35
N LYS A 164 -9.49 -9.28 1.26
CA LYS A 164 -8.19 -8.63 1.01
C LYS A 164 -7.09 -9.42 1.72
N LEU A 165 -6.14 -9.94 0.94
CA LEU A 165 -4.96 -10.65 1.44
C LEU A 165 -3.78 -9.69 1.61
N SER A 166 -2.81 -10.08 2.44
CA SER A 166 -1.56 -9.33 2.60
C SER A 166 -0.57 -9.68 1.49
N ALA A 167 -0.28 -8.74 0.59
CA ALA A 167 0.72 -8.93 -0.46
C ALA A 167 2.12 -9.23 0.14
N ALA A 168 2.52 -8.54 1.21
CA ALA A 168 3.80 -8.79 1.88
C ALA A 168 3.90 -10.22 2.39
N TRP A 169 2.84 -10.72 3.00
CA TRP A 169 2.79 -12.09 3.53
C TRP A 169 2.85 -13.14 2.40
N LEU A 170 2.11 -12.92 1.30
CA LEU A 170 2.15 -13.80 0.13
C LEU A 170 3.54 -13.84 -0.50
N ILE A 171 4.21 -12.70 -0.63
CA ILE A 171 5.56 -12.59 -1.17
C ILE A 171 6.55 -13.42 -0.33
N GLU A 172 6.52 -13.27 0.99
CA GLU A 172 7.39 -14.03 1.89
C GLU A 172 7.12 -15.54 1.82
N ARG A 173 5.85 -15.95 1.75
CA ARG A 173 5.46 -17.37 1.65
C ARG A 173 5.67 -17.97 0.26
N ALA A 174 5.80 -17.14 -0.77
CA ALA A 174 6.22 -17.57 -2.12
C ALA A 174 7.75 -17.76 -2.26
N GLY A 175 8.53 -17.55 -1.17
CA GLY A 175 9.97 -17.75 -1.16
C GLY A 175 10.80 -16.49 -1.44
N TYR A 176 10.19 -15.30 -1.32
CA TYR A 176 10.87 -14.01 -1.49
C TYR A 176 10.98 -13.26 -0.15
N PRO A 177 11.93 -13.62 0.72
CA PRO A 177 12.10 -12.99 2.02
C PRO A 177 12.62 -11.55 1.87
N LYS A 178 12.56 -10.80 2.97
CA LYS A 178 13.21 -9.50 3.06
C LYS A 178 14.67 -9.60 2.66
N GLY A 179 15.15 -8.64 1.87
CA GLY A 179 16.50 -8.60 1.35
C GLY A 179 16.72 -9.44 0.08
N TYR A 180 15.70 -10.13 -0.45
CA TYR A 180 15.81 -10.91 -1.69
C TYR A 180 16.03 -10.02 -2.93
N PRO A 181 16.87 -10.46 -3.91
CA PRO A 181 17.89 -11.48 -3.80
C PRO A 181 19.01 -11.05 -2.82
N GLU A 182 19.85 -11.97 -2.37
CA GLU A 182 20.95 -11.65 -1.43
C GLU A 182 21.93 -10.63 -2.00
N ASP A 183 22.12 -10.67 -3.34
CA ASP A 183 22.97 -9.75 -4.08
C ASP A 183 22.22 -9.13 -5.24
N GLY A 184 22.74 -8.03 -5.77
CA GLY A 184 22.22 -7.34 -6.95
C GLY A 184 21.91 -5.87 -6.71
N PRO A 185 21.71 -5.11 -7.81
CA PRO A 185 21.48 -3.67 -7.76
C PRO A 185 20.07 -3.31 -7.25
N ALA A 186 19.08 -4.17 -7.47
CA ALA A 186 17.71 -4.04 -6.99
C ALA A 186 17.35 -5.19 -6.05
N ARG A 187 16.77 -4.89 -4.88
CA ARG A 187 16.43 -5.89 -3.85
C ARG A 187 15.15 -5.53 -3.12
N LEU A 188 14.47 -6.53 -2.56
CA LEU A 188 13.47 -6.26 -1.51
C LEU A 188 14.16 -5.64 -0.30
N SER A 189 13.53 -4.65 0.33
CA SER A 189 14.07 -4.05 1.55
C SER A 189 14.24 -5.10 2.65
N THR A 190 15.30 -5.00 3.42
CA THR A 190 15.51 -5.84 4.61
C THR A 190 14.55 -5.47 5.74
N LYS A 191 13.86 -4.33 5.64
CA LYS A 191 12.94 -3.80 6.66
C LYS A 191 11.46 -3.97 6.29
N HIS A 192 11.15 -4.00 4.99
CA HIS A 192 9.77 -4.06 4.51
C HIS A 192 9.66 -4.79 3.17
N THR A 193 9.04 -5.96 3.16
CA THR A 193 8.93 -6.86 2.01
C THR A 193 8.30 -6.22 0.77
N LEU A 194 7.36 -5.29 0.94
CA LEU A 194 6.72 -4.60 -0.19
C LEU A 194 7.59 -3.51 -0.82
N ALA A 195 8.73 -3.14 -0.25
CA ALA A 195 9.59 -2.11 -0.82
C ALA A 195 10.67 -2.73 -1.71
N LEU A 196 10.61 -2.43 -3.00
CA LEU A 196 11.68 -2.69 -3.95
C LEU A 196 12.66 -1.52 -3.88
N THR A 197 13.93 -1.81 -3.57
CA THR A 197 14.94 -0.80 -3.25
C THR A 197 16.05 -0.77 -4.29
N ASN A 198 16.51 0.44 -4.61
CA ASN A 198 17.74 0.66 -5.35
C ASN A 198 18.92 0.59 -4.37
N ARG A 199 19.88 -0.32 -4.61
CA ARG A 199 21.06 -0.50 -3.75
C ARG A 199 22.23 0.42 -4.12
N GLY A 200 21.95 1.50 -4.88
CA GLY A 200 22.92 2.53 -5.26
C GLY A 200 23.18 2.58 -6.77
N SER A 201 23.00 1.48 -7.49
CA SER A 201 23.31 1.39 -8.93
C SER A 201 22.21 0.76 -9.77
N ALA A 202 21.00 0.52 -9.21
CA ALA A 202 19.91 -0.08 -9.97
C ALA A 202 19.39 0.84 -11.07
N THR A 203 19.18 0.26 -12.21
CA THR A 203 18.43 0.82 -13.32
C THR A 203 16.93 0.60 -13.15
N THR A 204 16.13 1.22 -14.00
CA THR A 204 14.68 0.93 -14.06
C THR A 204 14.43 -0.53 -14.42
N GLU A 205 15.20 -1.11 -15.34
CA GLU A 205 15.02 -2.50 -15.77
C GLU A 205 15.31 -3.49 -14.63
N ASP A 206 16.33 -3.24 -13.81
CA ASP A 206 16.61 -4.07 -12.64
C ASP A 206 15.43 -4.13 -11.66
N LEU A 207 14.78 -2.97 -11.43
CA LEU A 207 13.59 -2.89 -10.56
C LEU A 207 12.37 -3.58 -11.20
N VAL A 208 12.20 -3.44 -12.52
CA VAL A 208 11.12 -4.09 -13.27
C VAL A 208 11.30 -5.60 -13.28
N GLU A 209 12.51 -6.10 -13.48
CA GLU A 209 12.81 -7.53 -13.44
C GLU A 209 12.58 -8.15 -12.06
N LEU A 210 13.04 -7.47 -11.01
CA LEU A 210 12.75 -7.88 -9.64
C LEU A 210 11.23 -7.93 -9.38
N ALA A 211 10.49 -6.91 -9.83
CA ALA A 211 9.04 -6.87 -9.68
C ALA A 211 8.35 -8.00 -10.44
N ARG A 212 8.78 -8.30 -11.67
CA ARG A 212 8.28 -9.44 -12.47
C ARG A 212 8.55 -10.78 -11.78
N THR A 213 9.76 -10.96 -11.28
CA THR A 213 10.17 -12.18 -10.57
C THR A 213 9.28 -12.43 -9.37
N VAL A 214 9.09 -11.43 -8.52
CA VAL A 214 8.24 -11.53 -7.32
C VAL A 214 6.78 -11.76 -7.69
N ARG A 215 6.22 -10.98 -8.62
CA ARG A 215 4.83 -11.13 -9.07
C ARG A 215 4.57 -12.54 -9.63
N ASN A 216 5.40 -12.98 -10.57
CA ASN A 216 5.24 -14.26 -11.23
C ASN A 216 5.43 -15.44 -10.26
N GLY A 217 6.32 -15.28 -9.27
CA GLY A 217 6.50 -16.29 -8.22
C GLY A 217 5.28 -16.41 -7.31
N VAL A 218 4.68 -15.31 -6.90
CA VAL A 218 3.44 -15.31 -6.11
C VAL A 218 2.30 -15.91 -6.92
N GLU A 219 2.16 -15.54 -8.20
CA GLU A 219 1.13 -16.07 -9.08
C GLU A 219 1.30 -17.57 -9.32
N LYS A 220 2.53 -18.03 -9.59
CA LYS A 220 2.85 -19.46 -9.75
C LYS A 220 2.54 -20.26 -8.49
N THR A 221 2.81 -19.72 -7.31
CA THR A 221 2.64 -20.43 -6.04
C THR A 221 1.19 -20.45 -5.60
N PHE A 222 0.48 -19.32 -5.70
CA PHE A 222 -0.83 -19.13 -5.07
C PHE A 222 -1.97 -18.86 -6.06
N GLY A 223 -1.69 -18.71 -7.36
CA GLY A 223 -2.69 -18.30 -8.35
C GLY A 223 -3.19 -16.86 -8.14
N VAL A 224 -2.44 -16.03 -7.41
CA VAL A 224 -2.80 -14.66 -7.09
C VAL A 224 -1.85 -13.71 -7.79
N SER A 225 -2.37 -12.90 -8.73
CA SER A 225 -1.59 -11.87 -9.41
C SER A 225 -1.51 -10.60 -8.57
N LEU A 226 -0.31 -10.04 -8.38
CA LEU A 226 -0.08 -8.81 -7.64
C LEU A 226 -0.10 -7.61 -8.58
N ALA A 227 -0.89 -6.59 -8.25
CA ALA A 227 -0.96 -5.34 -8.99
C ALA A 227 0.05 -4.32 -8.44
N PRO A 228 0.89 -3.70 -9.30
CA PRO A 228 1.81 -2.66 -8.87
C PRO A 228 1.04 -1.37 -8.53
N GLU A 229 1.53 -0.65 -7.51
CA GLU A 229 1.01 0.66 -7.14
C GLU A 229 1.69 1.80 -7.91
N PRO A 230 3.00 1.76 -8.21
CA PRO A 230 3.66 2.78 -9.03
C PRO A 230 3.08 2.87 -10.44
N VAL A 231 3.03 4.10 -10.96
CA VAL A 231 2.65 4.36 -12.34
C VAL A 231 3.86 4.14 -13.26
N TRP A 232 3.66 3.43 -14.34
CA TRP A 232 4.68 3.11 -15.34
C TRP A 232 4.77 4.19 -16.40
N VAL A 233 5.98 4.66 -16.70
CA VAL A 233 6.26 5.63 -17.76
C VAL A 233 7.35 5.07 -18.66
N GLY A 234 7.02 4.73 -19.90
CA GLY A 234 7.96 4.16 -20.88
C GLY A 234 8.41 2.72 -20.62
N VAL A 235 7.82 2.05 -19.62
CA VAL A 235 8.09 0.64 -19.28
C VAL A 235 6.80 -0.10 -18.93
N SER A 236 6.86 -1.42 -18.87
CA SER A 236 5.71 -2.29 -18.47
C SER A 236 6.18 -3.44 -17.58
N LEU A 237 5.30 -3.92 -16.71
CA LEU A 237 5.52 -5.07 -15.84
C LEU A 237 5.01 -6.36 -16.49
#